data_32d54500784b1ead5d2e2351fe13e5a4
#
_entry.id   32d54500784b1ead5d2e2351fe13e5a4
#
_cell.length_a   1.000
_cell.length_b   1.000
_cell.length_c   1.000
_cell.angle_alpha   90.00
_cell.angle_beta   90.00
_cell.angle_gamma   90.00
#
_symmetry.space_group_name_H-M   'P 1'
#
loop_
_entity.id
_entity.type
_entity.pdbx_description
1 polymer ?
#
loop_
_entity_poly.entity_id
_entity_poly.type
_entity_poly.pdbx_seq_one_letter_code
_entity_poly.pdbx_strand_id
1 'polypeptide(L)'
;MNRNDMKRIVYFLVSLLGFTKLAAQDPADFVLPSIISDHAVMQRDAEVKLWGWCPSVWDLKIVCSWAPNDTVHVSSDKYKYWETYINTPKAEGPHAIRFYGWEGKLCAEVKDILMGETWLCSGQSNMEYCFKWRVDDITDRSTLFDNKKIRFFKVAKSSSAYPVERIQGKWEICSPEIAEDFSVVAFCFGKRLNEELGNLPIGLIGSYW
;
A
#
# COMPACT_ATOMS: atom_id res chain seq x y z
N MET A 1 -15.74 -50.64 26.63
CA MET A 1 -16.12 -49.54 25.71
C MET A 1 -16.34 -50.17 24.35
N ASN A 2 -17.58 -50.13 23.84
CA ASN A 2 -18.03 -50.90 22.69
C ASN A 2 -17.51 -50.20 21.38
N ARG A 3 -17.20 -50.98 20.37
CA ARG A 3 -16.68 -50.51 19.07
C ARG A 3 -17.60 -49.51 18.36
N ASN A 4 -18.88 -49.50 18.70
CA ASN A 4 -19.90 -48.56 18.22
C ASN A 4 -19.85 -47.19 18.93
N ASP A 5 -19.39 -47.14 20.17
CA ASP A 5 -19.27 -45.92 20.94
C ASP A 5 -18.04 -45.12 20.47
N MET A 6 -16.97 -45.84 20.10
CA MET A 6 -15.76 -45.20 19.53
C MET A 6 -16.02 -44.57 18.16
N LYS A 7 -16.85 -45.19 17.31
CA LYS A 7 -17.25 -44.59 16.03
C LYS A 7 -18.11 -43.34 16.20
N ARG A 8 -19.02 -43.33 17.21
CA ARG A 8 -19.83 -42.14 17.52
C ARG A 8 -19.00 -40.97 18.03
N ILE A 9 -17.96 -41.23 18.82
CA ILE A 9 -17.04 -40.22 19.33
C ILE A 9 -16.18 -39.66 18.17
N VAL A 10 -15.74 -40.50 17.23
CA VAL A 10 -14.97 -40.06 16.07
C VAL A 10 -15.81 -39.20 15.11
N TYR A 11 -17.08 -39.54 14.89
CA TYR A 11 -17.98 -38.70 14.08
C TYR A 11 -18.36 -37.40 14.79
N PHE A 12 -18.41 -37.36 16.11
CA PHE A 12 -18.67 -36.14 16.87
C PHE A 12 -17.45 -35.20 16.88
N LEU A 13 -16.22 -35.73 16.91
CA LEU A 13 -14.99 -34.97 16.85
C LEU A 13 -14.69 -34.45 15.42
N VAL A 14 -15.10 -35.16 14.37
CA VAL A 14 -14.95 -34.71 12.98
C VAL A 14 -15.98 -33.61 12.62
N SER A 15 -17.17 -33.61 13.29
CA SER A 15 -18.15 -32.54 13.09
C SER A 15 -17.82 -31.25 13.84
N LEU A 16 -16.87 -31.29 14.79
CA LEU A 16 -16.40 -30.09 15.53
C LEU A 16 -15.18 -29.44 14.89
N LEU A 17 -14.59 -30.05 13.86
CA LEU A 17 -13.70 -29.35 12.93
C LEU A 17 -14.59 -28.51 11.99
N GLY A 18 -15.30 -27.56 12.61
CA GLY A 18 -15.95 -26.50 11.88
C GLY A 18 -14.91 -25.87 10.97
N PHE A 19 -15.15 -25.95 9.67
CA PHE A 19 -14.54 -25.05 8.71
C PHE A 19 -14.80 -23.65 9.22
N THR A 20 -13.87 -23.10 9.97
CA THR A 20 -13.78 -21.67 10.09
C THR A 20 -13.49 -21.21 8.66
N LYS A 21 -14.56 -20.93 7.90
CA LYS A 21 -14.43 -19.98 6.81
C LYS A 21 -13.70 -18.82 7.45
N LEU A 22 -12.49 -18.58 6.99
CA LEU A 22 -11.85 -17.29 7.15
C LEU A 22 -12.81 -16.35 6.41
N ALA A 23 -13.86 -15.92 7.08
CA ALA A 23 -14.74 -14.90 6.60
C ALA A 23 -13.81 -13.71 6.43
N ALA A 24 -13.61 -13.27 5.19
CA ALA A 24 -13.05 -11.96 4.96
C ALA A 24 -13.84 -11.03 5.86
N GLN A 25 -13.18 -10.53 6.91
CA GLN A 25 -13.84 -9.69 7.91
C GLN A 25 -14.43 -8.52 7.15
N ASP A 26 -15.75 -8.43 7.10
CA ASP A 26 -16.41 -7.23 6.58
C ASP A 26 -15.78 -6.05 7.30
N PRO A 27 -15.25 -5.06 6.61
CA PRO A 27 -14.62 -3.93 7.27
C PRO A 27 -15.68 -3.28 8.16
N ALA A 28 -15.45 -3.32 9.47
CA ALA A 28 -16.29 -2.62 10.44
C ALA A 28 -16.16 -1.10 10.26
N ASP A 29 -15.08 -0.67 9.59
CA ASP A 29 -14.70 0.72 9.40
C ASP A 29 -14.43 1.04 7.93
N PHE A 30 -14.25 2.33 7.63
CA PHE A 30 -13.74 2.79 6.35
C PHE A 30 -12.27 2.37 6.20
N VAL A 31 -11.97 1.61 5.14
CA VAL A 31 -10.64 1.03 4.93
C VAL A 31 -10.09 1.44 3.58
N LEU A 32 -8.89 1.98 3.58
CA LEU A 32 -8.07 2.19 2.38
C LEU A 32 -7.06 1.04 2.24
N PRO A 33 -6.67 0.64 1.02
CA PRO A 33 -5.55 -0.26 0.83
C PRO A 33 -4.26 0.42 1.31
N SER A 34 -3.33 -0.35 1.87
CA SER A 34 -2.10 0.18 2.48
C SER A 34 -1.24 1.02 1.54
N ILE A 35 -1.35 0.79 0.23
CA ILE A 35 -0.66 1.59 -0.79
C ILE A 35 -1.20 3.03 -0.87
N ILE A 36 -2.45 3.27 -0.45
CA ILE A 36 -3.07 4.60 -0.35
C ILE A 36 -3.00 5.03 1.11
N SER A 37 -1.84 5.50 1.54
CA SER A 37 -1.56 5.89 2.92
C SER A 37 -0.59 7.07 2.98
N ASP A 38 -0.37 7.59 4.17
CA ASP A 38 0.57 8.68 4.40
C ASP A 38 1.94 8.39 3.79
N HIS A 39 2.61 9.44 3.36
CA HIS A 39 3.92 9.42 2.72
C HIS A 39 3.96 8.77 1.33
N ALA A 40 2.81 8.50 0.70
CA ALA A 40 2.76 7.92 -0.64
C ALA A 40 3.44 8.82 -1.68
N VAL A 41 4.04 8.19 -2.69
CA VAL A 41 4.34 8.87 -3.95
C VAL A 41 3.32 8.36 -4.98
N MET A 42 2.56 9.27 -5.56
CA MET A 42 1.63 8.99 -6.64
C MET A 42 2.20 9.41 -7.98
N GLN A 43 1.88 8.68 -9.03
CA GLN A 43 2.27 9.06 -10.38
C GLN A 43 1.74 10.46 -10.70
N ARG A 44 2.63 11.37 -11.11
CA ARG A 44 2.29 12.75 -11.48
C ARG A 44 1.68 12.84 -12.88
N ASP A 45 0.90 13.91 -13.12
CA ASP A 45 0.32 14.22 -14.44
C ASP A 45 -0.38 13.02 -15.07
N ALA A 46 -1.15 12.29 -14.26
CA ALA A 46 -1.75 11.02 -14.63
C ALA A 46 -3.14 10.86 -14.01
N GLU A 47 -3.93 9.97 -14.60
CA GLU A 47 -5.14 9.46 -13.99
C GLU A 47 -4.77 8.30 -13.05
N VAL A 48 -5.05 8.44 -11.76
CA VAL A 48 -4.68 7.46 -10.72
C VAL A 48 -5.94 6.88 -10.10
N LYS A 49 -5.98 5.54 -10.01
CA LYS A 49 -7.07 4.80 -9.38
C LYS A 49 -6.98 4.94 -7.85
N LEU A 50 -8.12 5.27 -7.23
CA LEU A 50 -8.35 5.13 -5.79
C LEU A 50 -9.43 4.09 -5.55
N TRP A 51 -9.28 3.30 -4.48
CA TRP A 51 -10.27 2.30 -4.09
C TRP A 51 -10.23 2.02 -2.59
N GLY A 52 -11.26 1.36 -2.11
CA GLY A 52 -11.35 0.99 -0.71
C GLY A 52 -12.68 0.33 -0.35
N TRP A 53 -12.94 0.25 0.93
CA TRP A 53 -14.13 -0.39 1.48
C TRP A 53 -14.80 0.51 2.52
N CYS A 54 -16.12 0.48 2.55
CA CYS A 54 -16.96 1.20 3.49
C CYS A 54 -17.58 0.24 4.52
N PRO A 55 -17.99 0.71 5.70
CA PRO A 55 -18.71 -0.12 6.67
C PRO A 55 -20.10 -0.53 6.18
N SER A 56 -20.70 0.25 5.28
CA SER A 56 -21.99 -0.02 4.63
C SER A 56 -21.99 0.56 3.21
N VAL A 57 -23.06 0.43 2.46
CA VAL A 57 -23.21 1.09 1.17
C VAL A 57 -23.32 2.60 1.40
N TRP A 58 -22.36 3.36 0.91
CA TRP A 58 -22.22 4.80 1.11
C TRP A 58 -21.95 5.55 -0.19
N ASP A 59 -22.38 6.80 -0.20
CA ASP A 59 -21.87 7.81 -1.11
C ASP A 59 -20.70 8.52 -0.47
N LEU A 60 -19.57 8.49 -1.14
CA LEU A 60 -18.33 9.11 -0.70
C LEU A 60 -18.07 10.39 -1.46
N LYS A 61 -17.54 11.37 -0.75
CA LYS A 61 -16.98 12.58 -1.32
C LYS A 61 -15.47 12.59 -1.07
N ILE A 62 -14.69 12.70 -2.12
CA ILE A 62 -13.22 12.73 -2.09
C ILE A 62 -12.76 14.14 -2.48
N VAL A 63 -11.88 14.70 -1.67
CA VAL A 63 -11.35 16.06 -1.88
C VAL A 63 -9.82 15.98 -1.89
N CYS A 64 -9.24 16.39 -3.00
CA CYS A 64 -7.81 16.49 -3.19
C CYS A 64 -7.32 17.92 -2.89
N SER A 65 -6.25 18.07 -2.13
CA SER A 65 -5.72 19.39 -1.73
C SER A 65 -5.27 20.24 -2.91
N TRP A 66 -4.92 19.63 -4.04
CA TRP A 66 -4.51 20.32 -5.28
C TRP A 66 -5.67 20.75 -6.16
N ALA A 67 -6.88 20.26 -5.88
CA ALA A 67 -8.10 20.60 -6.60
C ALA A 67 -9.29 20.68 -5.61
N PRO A 68 -9.27 21.60 -4.63
CA PRO A 68 -10.22 21.60 -3.52
C PRO A 68 -11.67 21.89 -3.94
N ASN A 69 -11.86 22.49 -5.11
CA ASN A 69 -13.18 22.81 -5.69
C ASN A 69 -13.69 21.72 -6.64
N ASP A 70 -12.83 20.80 -7.05
CA ASP A 70 -13.15 19.66 -7.92
C ASP A 70 -13.25 18.42 -7.05
N THR A 71 -14.48 18.13 -6.60
CA THR A 71 -14.74 17.01 -5.69
C THR A 71 -15.21 15.79 -6.46
N VAL A 72 -14.63 14.65 -6.17
CA VAL A 72 -15.05 13.36 -6.75
C VAL A 72 -16.12 12.75 -5.86
N HIS A 73 -17.21 12.31 -6.46
CA HIS A 73 -18.28 11.57 -5.80
C HIS A 73 -18.32 10.13 -6.33
N VAL A 74 -18.37 9.16 -5.42
CA VAL A 74 -18.43 7.74 -5.76
C VAL A 74 -19.29 6.99 -4.74
N SER A 75 -20.12 6.06 -5.22
CA SER A 75 -20.91 5.18 -4.36
C SER A 75 -20.24 3.83 -4.24
N SER A 76 -20.24 3.24 -3.03
CA SER A 76 -19.81 1.87 -2.87
C SER A 76 -20.87 0.88 -3.36
N ASP A 77 -20.45 -0.27 -3.80
CA ASP A 77 -21.31 -1.35 -4.25
C ASP A 77 -21.93 -2.15 -3.09
N LYS A 78 -22.71 -3.19 -3.45
CA LYS A 78 -23.34 -4.10 -2.45
C LYS A 78 -22.32 -4.88 -1.60
N TYR A 79 -21.06 -4.96 -2.01
CA TYR A 79 -19.97 -5.57 -1.26
C TYR A 79 -19.18 -4.54 -0.46
N LYS A 80 -19.69 -3.29 -0.41
CA LYS A 80 -19.06 -2.17 0.30
C LYS A 80 -17.74 -1.72 -0.32
N TYR A 81 -17.42 -2.16 -1.53
CA TYR A 81 -16.26 -1.77 -2.32
C TYR A 81 -16.59 -0.53 -3.15
N TRP A 82 -15.62 0.38 -3.26
CA TRP A 82 -15.70 1.53 -4.13
C TRP A 82 -14.38 1.71 -4.88
N GLU A 83 -14.46 2.24 -6.08
CA GLU A 83 -13.30 2.67 -6.85
C GLU A 83 -13.63 3.89 -7.68
N THR A 84 -12.63 4.72 -7.91
CA THR A 84 -12.72 5.91 -8.75
C THR A 84 -11.35 6.29 -9.27
N TYR A 85 -11.31 7.31 -10.12
CA TYR A 85 -10.06 7.86 -10.65
C TYR A 85 -9.96 9.34 -10.31
N ILE A 86 -8.73 9.79 -10.06
CA ILE A 86 -8.40 11.19 -9.82
C ILE A 86 -7.27 11.61 -10.75
N ASN A 87 -7.29 12.87 -11.18
CA ASN A 87 -6.18 13.44 -11.93
C ASN A 87 -5.15 14.05 -10.96
N THR A 88 -3.90 13.63 -11.09
CA THR A 88 -2.79 14.12 -10.28
C THR A 88 -2.09 15.29 -10.98
N PRO A 89 -1.62 16.31 -10.23
CA PRO A 89 -0.93 17.45 -10.80
C PRO A 89 0.54 17.14 -11.13
N LYS A 90 1.18 18.06 -11.86
CA LYS A 90 2.65 18.07 -12.03
C LYS A 90 3.38 18.55 -10.78
N ALA A 91 2.70 19.33 -9.93
CA ALA A 91 3.28 19.93 -8.71
C ALA A 91 3.63 18.85 -7.69
N GLU A 92 4.84 18.87 -7.16
CA GLU A 92 5.38 17.81 -6.29
C GLU A 92 4.61 17.61 -4.98
N GLY A 93 4.11 18.64 -4.35
CA GLY A 93 3.47 18.61 -3.04
C GLY A 93 4.33 19.19 -1.90
N PRO A 94 4.08 18.85 -0.63
CA PRO A 94 3.20 17.73 -0.19
C PRO A 94 1.70 18.03 -0.36
N HIS A 95 0.96 17.00 -0.67
CA HIS A 95 -0.49 17.04 -0.88
C HIS A 95 -1.22 16.16 0.14
N ALA A 96 -2.56 16.29 0.16
CA ALA A 96 -3.44 15.44 0.96
C ALA A 96 -4.71 15.07 0.20
N ILE A 97 -5.30 13.94 0.55
CA ILE A 97 -6.60 13.48 0.08
C ILE A 97 -7.49 13.23 1.30
N ARG A 98 -8.70 13.80 1.29
CA ARG A 98 -9.70 13.63 2.34
C ARG A 98 -10.89 12.85 1.82
N PHE A 99 -11.35 11.89 2.60
CA PHE A 99 -12.47 11.02 2.30
C PHE A 99 -13.60 11.32 3.29
N TYR A 100 -14.75 11.74 2.78
CA TYR A 100 -15.92 12.04 3.57
C TYR A 100 -17.02 11.05 3.24
N GLY A 101 -17.65 10.49 4.26
CA GLY A 101 -18.76 9.55 4.14
C GLY A 101 -20.10 10.21 4.46
N TRP A 102 -20.95 9.44 5.11
CA TRP A 102 -22.29 9.86 5.52
C TRP A 102 -22.29 11.20 6.24
N GLU A 103 -23.26 12.06 5.87
CA GLU A 103 -23.44 13.43 6.43
C GLU A 103 -22.18 14.33 6.38
N GLY A 104 -21.25 14.04 5.46
CA GLY A 104 -20.01 14.81 5.34
C GLY A 104 -19.00 14.55 6.45
N LYS A 105 -19.13 13.45 7.20
CA LYS A 105 -18.17 13.04 8.22
C LYS A 105 -16.85 12.65 7.59
N LEU A 106 -15.74 13.20 8.08
CA LEU A 106 -14.39 12.79 7.67
C LEU A 106 -14.14 11.35 8.14
N CYS A 107 -13.90 10.46 7.18
CA CYS A 107 -13.63 9.04 7.41
C CYS A 107 -12.12 8.75 7.43
N ALA A 108 -11.37 9.37 6.53
CA ALA A 108 -9.93 9.24 6.44
C ALA A 108 -9.29 10.49 5.83
N GLU A 109 -8.05 10.71 6.16
CA GLU A 109 -7.18 11.69 5.51
C GLU A 109 -5.82 11.04 5.26
N VAL A 110 -5.35 11.09 4.01
CA VAL A 110 -4.00 10.67 3.61
C VAL A 110 -3.17 11.92 3.39
N LYS A 111 -2.04 12.01 4.07
CA LYS A 111 -1.18 13.19 4.14
C LYS A 111 0.20 12.96 3.56
N ASP A 112 0.91 14.08 3.35
CA ASP A 112 2.29 14.05 2.88
C ASP A 112 2.46 13.21 1.61
N ILE A 113 1.52 13.35 0.68
CA ILE A 113 1.59 12.72 -0.64
C ILE A 113 2.50 13.56 -1.53
N LEU A 114 3.47 12.93 -2.16
CA LEU A 114 4.27 13.57 -3.21
C LEU A 114 3.81 13.08 -4.59
N MET A 115 3.85 13.99 -5.56
CA MET A 115 3.66 13.64 -6.97
C MET A 115 5.01 13.47 -7.64
N GLY A 116 5.23 12.29 -8.22
CA GLY A 116 6.51 11.92 -8.79
C GLY A 116 6.40 10.75 -9.75
N GLU A 117 7.48 10.03 -9.91
CA GLU A 117 7.51 8.77 -10.67
C GLU A 117 7.40 7.59 -9.71
N THR A 118 6.47 6.67 -9.99
CA THR A 118 6.24 5.49 -9.15
C THR A 118 6.62 4.23 -9.92
N TRP A 119 7.48 3.39 -9.33
CA TRP A 119 8.03 2.21 -9.97
C TRP A 119 7.80 0.95 -9.15
N LEU A 120 7.30 -0.11 -9.80
CA LEU A 120 7.23 -1.44 -9.23
C LEU A 120 8.57 -2.15 -9.43
N CYS A 121 9.24 -2.47 -8.33
CA CYS A 121 10.51 -3.18 -8.28
C CYS A 121 10.22 -4.62 -7.87
N SER A 122 10.25 -5.54 -8.83
CA SER A 122 9.91 -6.95 -8.62
C SER A 122 11.01 -7.88 -9.11
N GLY A 123 11.10 -9.07 -8.55
CA GLY A 123 12.07 -10.09 -8.94
C GLY A 123 12.36 -11.09 -7.85
N GLN A 124 13.49 -11.76 -7.98
CA GLN A 124 13.97 -12.81 -7.06
C GLN A 124 15.12 -12.27 -6.19
N SER A 125 15.99 -13.19 -5.72
CA SER A 125 17.09 -12.95 -4.78
C SER A 125 17.93 -11.70 -5.05
N ASN A 126 18.26 -11.40 -6.32
CA ASN A 126 19.06 -10.24 -6.66
C ASN A 126 18.28 -8.92 -6.42
N MET A 127 16.97 -8.93 -6.64
CA MET A 127 16.13 -7.77 -6.35
C MET A 127 15.87 -7.66 -4.83
N GLU A 128 15.88 -8.75 -4.09
CA GLU A 128 15.75 -8.75 -2.63
C GLU A 128 17.04 -8.34 -1.92
N TYR A 129 18.19 -8.42 -2.57
CA TYR A 129 19.49 -8.11 -1.97
C TYR A 129 19.49 -6.69 -1.39
N CYS A 130 19.73 -6.57 -0.08
CA CYS A 130 19.66 -5.32 0.66
C CYS A 130 21.03 -4.95 1.26
N PHE A 131 21.19 -3.68 1.64
CA PHE A 131 22.47 -3.17 2.19
C PHE A 131 22.89 -3.86 3.48
N LYS A 132 21.97 -4.40 4.28
CA LYS A 132 22.25 -5.19 5.48
C LYS A 132 23.05 -6.47 5.19
N TRP A 133 22.96 -7.00 3.97
CA TRP A 133 23.62 -8.25 3.60
C TRP A 133 25.06 -8.05 3.10
N ARG A 134 25.76 -7.05 3.67
CA ARG A 134 27.16 -6.72 3.41
C ARG A 134 27.43 -6.15 2.01
N VAL A 135 27.05 -4.90 1.80
CA VAL A 135 27.57 -4.08 0.70
C VAL A 135 28.73 -3.27 1.28
N ASP A 136 29.93 -3.86 1.29
CA ASP A 136 31.09 -3.34 2.05
C ASP A 136 31.74 -2.10 1.38
N ASP A 137 31.43 -1.82 0.12
CA ASP A 137 32.08 -0.76 -0.67
C ASP A 137 31.50 0.65 -0.46
N ILE A 138 30.45 0.80 0.35
CA ILE A 138 29.82 2.10 0.61
C ILE A 138 30.22 2.60 1.99
N THR A 139 31.21 3.50 2.02
CA THR A 139 31.80 4.00 3.29
C THR A 139 30.97 5.08 3.97
N ASP A 140 30.18 5.88 3.23
CA ASP A 140 29.30 6.90 3.79
C ASP A 140 27.83 6.67 3.37
N ARG A 141 27.13 5.89 4.18
CA ARG A 141 25.71 5.59 3.97
C ARG A 141 24.78 6.72 4.43
N SER A 142 25.24 7.58 5.33
CA SER A 142 24.40 8.64 5.89
C SER A 142 23.99 9.66 4.83
N THR A 143 24.93 10.11 4.04
CA THR A 143 24.66 11.03 2.91
C THR A 143 23.97 10.34 1.74
N LEU A 144 24.26 9.04 1.53
CA LEU A 144 23.64 8.27 0.45
C LEU A 144 22.12 8.17 0.61
N PHE A 145 21.64 8.02 1.84
CA PHE A 145 20.24 7.77 2.18
C PHE A 145 19.46 9.00 2.66
N ASP A 146 20.08 10.17 2.72
CA ASP A 146 19.38 11.40 3.13
C ASP A 146 18.66 12.06 1.95
N ASN A 147 17.62 11.42 1.45
CA ASN A 147 16.77 11.99 0.41
C ASN A 147 15.28 11.73 0.66
N LYS A 148 14.61 12.71 1.29
CA LYS A 148 13.18 12.63 1.64
C LYS A 148 12.23 12.56 0.43
N LYS A 149 12.73 12.80 -0.78
CA LYS A 149 11.96 12.65 -2.02
C LYS A 149 11.97 11.21 -2.56
N ILE A 150 12.83 10.34 -2.05
CA ILE A 150 12.77 8.91 -2.31
C ILE A 150 11.95 8.26 -1.21
N ARG A 151 10.96 7.46 -1.58
CA ARG A 151 10.08 6.76 -0.64
C ARG A 151 9.90 5.32 -1.05
N PHE A 152 9.78 4.47 -0.05
CA PHE A 152 9.70 3.03 -0.21
C PHE A 152 8.35 2.52 0.24
N PHE A 153 7.77 1.60 -0.53
CA PHE A 153 6.67 0.76 -0.10
C PHE A 153 7.12 -0.69 -0.21
N LYS A 154 7.42 -1.33 0.91
CA LYS A 154 7.82 -2.73 0.92
C LYS A 154 6.57 -3.60 1.12
N VAL A 155 6.21 -4.38 0.10
CA VAL A 155 5.12 -5.34 0.17
C VAL A 155 5.53 -6.48 1.09
N ALA A 156 4.69 -6.81 2.07
CA ALA A 156 4.94 -7.94 2.95
C ALA A 156 4.86 -9.25 2.15
N LYS A 157 5.81 -10.16 2.41
CA LYS A 157 5.84 -11.47 1.75
C LYS A 157 4.59 -12.26 2.09
N SER A 158 3.86 -12.64 1.07
CA SER A 158 2.67 -13.47 1.17
C SER A 158 2.44 -14.24 -0.12
N SER A 159 1.75 -15.36 -0.05
CA SER A 159 1.32 -16.12 -1.22
C SER A 159 -0.19 -16.26 -1.23
N SER A 160 -0.78 -16.23 -2.41
CA SER A 160 -2.21 -16.45 -2.61
C SER A 160 -2.43 -17.23 -3.90
N ALA A 161 -3.42 -18.12 -3.89
CA ALA A 161 -3.85 -18.83 -5.10
C ALA A 161 -4.66 -17.95 -6.06
N TYR A 162 -5.13 -16.80 -5.58
CA TYR A 162 -5.96 -15.85 -6.33
C TYR A 162 -5.43 -14.43 -6.15
N PRO A 163 -5.67 -13.52 -7.11
CA PRO A 163 -5.38 -12.10 -6.94
C PRO A 163 -6.03 -11.56 -5.67
N VAL A 164 -5.29 -10.75 -4.92
CA VAL A 164 -5.77 -10.10 -3.70
C VAL A 164 -5.70 -8.58 -3.86
N GLU A 165 -6.73 -7.90 -3.40
CA GLU A 165 -6.80 -6.43 -3.47
C GLU A 165 -6.22 -5.75 -2.22
N ARG A 166 -5.99 -6.52 -1.16
CA ARG A 166 -5.42 -6.04 0.09
C ARG A 166 -4.03 -6.62 0.26
N ILE A 167 -3.03 -5.79 0.05
CA ILE A 167 -1.64 -6.09 0.38
C ILE A 167 -1.27 -5.44 1.70
N GLN A 168 -0.30 -6.01 2.40
CA GLN A 168 0.29 -5.39 3.58
C GLN A 168 1.58 -4.67 3.19
N GLY A 169 1.78 -3.51 3.76
CA GLY A 169 2.92 -2.66 3.53
C GLY A 169 2.67 -1.27 4.09
N LYS A 170 3.66 -0.43 4.04
CA LYS A 170 3.55 1.00 4.36
C LYS A 170 4.54 1.80 3.54
N TRP A 171 4.21 3.05 3.26
CA TRP A 171 5.17 3.99 2.73
C TRP A 171 6.12 4.47 3.83
N GLU A 172 7.38 4.51 3.51
CA GLU A 172 8.45 4.98 4.40
C GLU A 172 9.32 5.99 3.66
N ILE A 173 9.67 7.06 4.36
CA ILE A 173 10.58 8.10 3.84
C ILE A 173 12.00 7.53 3.89
N CYS A 174 12.77 7.76 2.83
CA CYS A 174 14.16 7.33 2.80
C CYS A 174 14.93 7.90 3.99
N SER A 175 15.50 7.01 4.77
CA SER A 175 16.46 7.26 5.85
C SER A 175 17.47 6.12 5.88
N PRO A 176 18.61 6.27 6.57
CA PRO A 176 19.59 5.19 6.70
C PRO A 176 18.96 3.88 7.19
N GLU A 177 18.13 3.95 8.23
CA GLU A 177 17.53 2.77 8.87
C GLU A 177 16.59 2.02 7.92
N ILE A 178 15.81 2.77 7.13
CA ILE A 178 14.81 2.20 6.21
C ILE A 178 15.49 1.69 4.94
N ALA A 179 16.39 2.47 4.38
CA ALA A 179 17.08 2.15 3.12
C ALA A 179 17.96 0.91 3.26
N GLU A 180 18.58 0.67 4.43
CA GLU A 180 19.39 -0.51 4.68
C GLU A 180 18.64 -1.84 4.50
N ASP A 181 17.32 -1.85 4.71
CA ASP A 181 16.45 -3.04 4.56
C ASP A 181 15.71 -3.08 3.23
N PHE A 182 15.98 -2.14 2.33
CA PHE A 182 15.36 -2.08 1.02
C PHE A 182 16.33 -2.63 -0.06
N SER A 183 15.78 -2.97 -1.23
CA SER A 183 16.55 -3.47 -2.37
C SER A 183 17.64 -2.49 -2.80
N VAL A 184 18.90 -2.95 -2.83
CA VAL A 184 20.03 -2.16 -3.36
C VAL A 184 19.81 -1.77 -4.81
N VAL A 185 19.35 -2.72 -5.63
CA VAL A 185 19.11 -2.49 -7.06
C VAL A 185 18.02 -1.44 -7.26
N ALA A 186 16.89 -1.61 -6.56
CA ALA A 186 15.79 -0.66 -6.65
C ALA A 186 16.18 0.73 -6.12
N PHE A 187 16.92 0.78 -5.01
CA PHE A 187 17.39 2.05 -4.44
C PHE A 187 18.34 2.78 -5.39
N CYS A 188 19.37 2.10 -5.93
CA CYS A 188 20.32 2.70 -6.85
C CYS A 188 19.63 3.21 -8.13
N PHE A 189 18.68 2.44 -8.66
CA PHE A 189 17.85 2.86 -9.78
C PHE A 189 17.04 4.12 -9.43
N GLY A 190 16.32 4.12 -8.32
CA GLY A 190 15.47 5.24 -7.91
C GLY A 190 16.29 6.50 -7.60
N LYS A 191 17.45 6.36 -6.96
CA LYS A 191 18.37 7.46 -6.70
C LYS A 191 18.87 8.08 -7.99
N ARG A 192 19.34 7.27 -8.94
CA ARG A 192 19.81 7.75 -10.24
C ARG A 192 18.69 8.44 -11.01
N LEU A 193 17.49 7.88 -11.00
CA LEU A 193 16.33 8.48 -11.65
C LEU A 193 15.96 9.84 -11.02
N ASN A 194 15.97 9.94 -9.69
CA ASN A 194 15.73 11.18 -8.97
C ASN A 194 16.73 12.28 -9.41
N GLU A 195 18.01 11.95 -9.51
CA GLU A 195 19.08 12.86 -9.94
C GLU A 195 18.86 13.31 -11.39
N GLU A 196 18.63 12.39 -12.32
CA GLU A 196 18.43 12.69 -13.74
C GLU A 196 17.18 13.52 -14.03
N LEU A 197 16.14 13.34 -13.22
CA LEU A 197 14.87 14.08 -13.33
C LEU A 197 14.87 15.39 -12.51
N GLY A 198 16.04 15.88 -12.07
CA GLY A 198 16.16 17.16 -11.35
C GLY A 198 15.58 17.11 -9.95
N ASN A 199 15.86 16.05 -9.22
CA ASN A 199 15.40 15.84 -7.84
C ASN A 199 13.86 15.68 -7.71
N LEU A 200 13.25 15.02 -8.69
CA LEU A 200 11.84 14.68 -8.68
C LEU A 200 11.54 13.59 -7.64
N PRO A 201 10.39 13.62 -6.93
CA PRO A 201 10.01 12.52 -6.04
C PRO A 201 9.94 11.16 -6.74
N ILE A 202 10.48 10.13 -6.09
CA ILE A 202 10.48 8.74 -6.59
C ILE A 202 9.87 7.81 -5.55
N GLY A 203 8.83 7.09 -5.96
CA GLY A 203 8.21 6.03 -5.18
C GLY A 203 8.67 4.66 -5.69
N LEU A 204 9.24 3.86 -4.80
CA LEU A 204 9.72 2.52 -5.13
C LEU A 204 8.86 1.49 -4.38
N ILE A 205 8.09 0.71 -5.13
CA ILE A 205 7.25 -0.36 -4.59
C ILE A 205 8.02 -1.67 -4.72
N GLY A 206 8.55 -2.16 -3.60
CA GLY A 206 9.32 -3.39 -3.54
C GLY A 206 8.40 -4.60 -3.37
N SER A 207 8.31 -5.45 -4.40
CA SER A 207 7.59 -6.74 -4.38
C SER A 207 8.50 -7.83 -4.92
N TYR A 208 9.33 -8.37 -4.06
CA TYR A 208 10.36 -9.35 -4.40
C TYR A 208 10.46 -10.43 -3.33
N TRP A 209 11.00 -11.62 -3.75
CA TRP A 209 11.11 -12.81 -2.91
C TRP A 209 12.43 -13.53 -3.18
#